data_d05eb7f957473b2ff2e452b352a924ca
#
_entry.id   d05eb7f957473b2ff2e452b352a924ca
#
_cell.length_a   1.000
_cell.length_b   1.000
_cell.length_c   1.000
_cell.angle_alpha   90.00
_cell.angle_beta   90.00
_cell.angle_gamma   90.00
#
_symmetry.space_group_name_H-M   'P 1'
#
loop_
_entity.id
_entity.type
_entity.pdbx_description
1 polymer ?
#
loop_
_entity_poly.entity_id
_entity_poly.type
_entity_poly.pdbx_seq_one_letter_code
_entity_poly.pdbx_strand_id
1 'polypeptide(L)'
;MTNTATADTKKSAPVAKIRVDLINASIWKNATDKGTFYNVTFENRYRDSEGNWKSGHSYAAGDLLALAKAADLAHSKIIELRNADMD
;
A
#
# COMPACT_ATOMS: atom_id res chain seq x y z
N MET A 1 -7.63 19.53 10.83
CA MET A 1 -7.58 19.03 10.74
C MET A 1 -7.71 18.59 10.37
N THR A 2 -7.67 18.48 10.27
CA THR A 2 -7.59 17.83 10.06
C THR A 2 -7.77 17.20 9.81
N ASN A 3 -7.67 17.07 9.82
CA ASN A 3 -7.64 16.23 9.73
C ASN A 3 -8.09 15.59 9.50
N THR A 4 -8.23 15.65 9.41
CA THR A 4 -8.44 14.92 9.29
C THR A 4 -8.60 14.32 9.10
N ALA A 5 -8.51 14.29 8.98
CA ALA A 5 -8.37 13.53 8.87
C ALA A 5 -8.18 13.03 9.15
N THR A 6 -7.96 13.06 9.40
CA THR A 6 -7.60 12.47 9.79
C THR A 6 -7.76 11.85 10.45
N ALA A 7 -7.88 11.96 10.88
CA ALA A 7 -7.91 11.37 11.48
C ALA A 7 -8.08 10.60 11.59
N ASP A 8 -8.36 10.39 11.42
CA ASP A 8 -8.36 9.48 11.27
C ASP A 8 -7.50 9.02 10.86
N THR A 9 -7.08 9.59 10.64
CA THR A 9 -6.11 9.27 10.12
C THR A 9 -5.24 8.66 10.86
N LYS A 10 -5.01 8.84 11.85
CA LYS A 10 -4.28 8.28 12.53
C LYS A 10 -4.39 6.99 12.57
N LYS A 11 -5.27 6.69 12.61
CA LYS A 11 -5.48 5.48 12.47
C LYS A 11 -5.15 5.12 11.21
N SER A 12 -4.52 5.88 10.51
CA SER A 12 -4.22 5.66 9.13
C SER A 12 -2.89 5.02 8.86
N ALA A 13 -2.37 4.26 9.79
CA ALA A 13 -1.18 3.47 9.48
C ALA A 13 -1.59 2.24 8.70
N PRO A 14 -0.83 1.82 7.70
CA PRO A 14 -1.15 0.59 6.99
C PRO A 14 -0.97 -0.60 7.91
N VAL A 15 -1.77 -1.64 7.69
CA VAL A 15 -1.66 -2.86 8.49
C VAL A 15 -0.55 -3.75 8.00
N ALA A 16 -0.08 -3.55 6.79
CA ALA A 16 1.05 -4.31 6.26
C ALA A 16 1.68 -3.53 5.13
N LYS A 17 2.95 -3.76 4.90
CA LYS A 17 3.67 -3.17 3.80
C LYS A 17 4.47 -4.23 3.10
N ILE A 18 4.56 -4.11 1.79
CA ILE A 18 5.31 -5.04 0.97
C ILE A 18 6.21 -4.21 0.08
N ARG A 19 7.43 -4.65 -0.07
CA ARG A 19 8.37 -3.96 -0.92
C ARG A 19 8.99 -4.92 -1.90
N VAL A 20 8.97 -4.54 -3.18
CA VAL A 20 9.65 -5.30 -4.23
C VAL A 20 10.49 -4.28 -5.00
N ASP A 21 11.80 -4.39 -4.92
CA ASP A 21 12.71 -3.40 -5.49
C ASP A 21 12.36 -2.02 -4.93
N LEU A 22 12.01 -1.08 -5.78
CA LEU A 22 11.65 0.27 -5.34
C LEU A 22 10.13 0.50 -5.32
N ILE A 23 9.37 -0.58 -5.47
CA ILE A 23 7.92 -0.50 -5.43
C ILE A 23 7.46 -0.83 -4.01
N ASN A 24 6.66 0.04 -3.45
CA ASN A 24 6.08 -0.18 -2.12
C ASN A 24 4.57 -0.36 -2.26
N ALA A 25 4.04 -1.38 -1.62
CA ALA A 25 2.61 -1.60 -1.54
C ALA A 25 2.21 -1.48 -0.08
N SER A 26 1.23 -0.65 0.19
CA SER A 26 0.71 -0.48 1.55
C SER A 26 -0.70 -1.01 1.59
N ILE A 27 -0.99 -1.83 2.58
CA ILE A 27 -2.30 -2.45 2.74
C ILE A 27 -3.01 -1.73 3.87
N TRP A 28 -4.21 -1.23 3.58
CA TRP A 28 -5.00 -0.43 4.51
C TRP A 28 -6.27 -1.17 4.85
N LYS A 29 -6.59 -1.20 6.13
CA LYS A 29 -7.81 -1.85 6.59
C LYS A 29 -8.85 -0.78 6.87
N ASN A 30 -10.05 -0.97 6.34
CA ASN A 30 -11.16 -0.05 6.52
C ASN A 30 -12.33 -0.81 7.10
N ALA A 31 -12.77 -0.41 8.29
CA ALA A 31 -13.91 -1.02 8.94
C ALA A 31 -15.11 -0.09 8.77
N THR A 32 -16.21 -0.64 8.31
CA THR A 32 -17.45 0.12 8.12
C THR A 32 -18.61 -0.67 8.70
N ASP A 33 -19.78 -0.05 8.70
CA ASP A 33 -21.01 -0.72 9.14
C ASP A 33 -21.27 -1.98 8.33
N LYS A 34 -20.81 -2.00 7.10
CA LYS A 34 -21.11 -3.10 6.18
C LYS A 34 -20.01 -4.14 6.15
N GLY A 35 -19.00 -3.98 6.94
CA GLY A 35 -17.93 -4.94 7.01
C GLY A 35 -16.57 -4.32 6.91
N THR A 36 -15.58 -5.17 6.78
CA THR A 36 -14.19 -4.76 6.71
C THR A 36 -13.69 -4.92 5.29
N PHE A 37 -12.99 -3.90 4.81
CA PHE A 37 -12.42 -3.91 3.48
C PHE A 37 -10.93 -3.64 3.56
N TYR A 38 -10.19 -4.14 2.58
CA TYR A 38 -8.76 -3.87 2.48
C TYR A 38 -8.49 -3.18 1.16
N ASN A 39 -7.72 -2.11 1.22
CA ASN A 39 -7.28 -1.40 0.02
C ASN A 39 -5.77 -1.44 -0.03
N VAL A 40 -5.23 -1.33 -1.23
CA VAL A 40 -3.79 -1.33 -1.43
C VAL A 40 -3.42 -0.10 -2.24
N THR A 41 -2.40 0.60 -1.79
CA THR A 41 -1.86 1.70 -2.57
C THR A 41 -0.43 1.32 -2.96
N PHE A 42 -0.03 1.70 -4.15
CA PHE A 42 1.29 1.41 -4.66
C PHE A 42 2.03 2.71 -4.92
N GLU A 43 3.31 2.71 -4.65
CA GLU A 43 4.12 3.85 -5.03
C GLU A 43 5.48 3.36 -5.47
N ASN A 44 6.09 4.17 -6.30
CA ASN A 44 7.39 3.91 -6.88
C ASN A 44 8.35 4.94 -6.33
N ARG A 45 9.48 4.51 -5.80
CA ARG A 45 10.49 5.43 -5.31
C ARG A 45 11.52 5.63 -6.40
N TYR A 46 11.96 6.86 -6.55
CA TYR A 46 12.95 7.17 -7.57
C TYR A 46 13.80 8.35 -7.10
N ARG A 47 14.93 8.53 -7.76
CA ARG A 47 15.81 9.67 -7.49
C ARG A 47 15.62 10.69 -8.58
N ASP A 48 15.47 11.95 -8.18
CA ASP A 48 15.32 13.01 -9.16
C ASP A 48 16.71 13.44 -9.68
N SER A 49 16.73 14.44 -10.54
CA SER A 49 17.98 14.90 -11.15
C SER A 49 18.95 15.49 -10.12
N GLU A 50 18.47 15.85 -8.95
CA GLU A 50 19.32 16.41 -7.91
C GLU A 50 19.73 15.36 -6.88
N GLY A 51 19.37 14.11 -7.12
CA GLY A 51 19.77 13.02 -6.24
C GLY A 51 18.86 12.81 -5.05
N ASN A 52 17.75 13.52 -4.98
CA ASN A 52 16.81 13.36 -3.88
C ASN A 52 15.85 12.23 -4.16
N TRP A 53 15.50 11.48 -3.11
CA TRP A 53 14.52 10.41 -3.24
C TRP A 53 13.12 10.98 -3.24
N LYS A 54 12.30 10.50 -4.15
CA LYS A 54 10.91 10.91 -4.27
C LYS A 54 10.04 9.70 -4.50
N SER A 55 8.74 9.88 -4.32
CA SER A 55 7.76 8.83 -4.55
C SER A 55 6.76 9.30 -5.57
N GLY A 56 6.27 8.38 -6.38
CA GLY A 56 5.29 8.71 -7.39
C GLY A 56 4.48 7.50 -7.77
N HIS A 57 3.59 7.70 -8.72
CA HIS A 57 2.69 6.64 -9.18
C HIS A 57 2.85 6.36 -10.67
N SER A 58 3.98 6.73 -11.22
CA SER A 58 4.30 6.44 -12.60
C SER A 58 5.36 5.35 -12.63
N TYR A 59 5.16 4.35 -13.47
CA TYR A 59 6.01 3.16 -13.46
C TYR A 59 6.62 2.96 -14.84
N ALA A 60 7.93 2.83 -14.88
CA ALA A 60 8.62 2.56 -16.14
C ALA A 60 8.41 1.10 -16.53
N ALA A 61 8.70 0.81 -17.80
CA ALA A 61 8.53 -0.56 -18.28
C ALA A 61 9.30 -1.57 -17.44
N GLY A 62 10.48 -1.21 -16.98
CA GLY A 62 11.30 -2.10 -16.16
C GLY A 62 10.74 -2.33 -14.75
N ASP A 63 9.80 -1.48 -14.32
CA ASP A 63 9.21 -1.60 -13.00
C ASP A 63 7.95 -2.47 -12.98
N LEU A 64 7.43 -2.84 -14.15
CA LEU A 64 6.12 -3.46 -14.23
C LEU A 64 6.07 -4.84 -13.60
N LEU A 65 7.14 -5.63 -13.75
CA LEU A 65 7.14 -6.94 -13.11
C LEU A 65 7.26 -6.84 -11.61
N ALA A 66 8.01 -5.85 -11.13
CA ALA A 66 8.08 -5.61 -9.68
C ALA A 66 6.73 -5.17 -9.15
N LEU A 67 6.02 -4.32 -9.90
CA LEU A 67 4.69 -3.90 -9.52
C LEU A 67 3.73 -5.08 -9.49
N ALA A 68 3.80 -5.94 -10.50
CA ALA A 68 2.95 -7.13 -10.55
C ALA A 68 3.23 -8.05 -9.38
N LYS A 69 4.50 -8.22 -9.03
CA LYS A 69 4.86 -9.06 -7.91
C LYS A 69 4.40 -8.45 -6.59
N ALA A 70 4.52 -7.13 -6.45
CA ALA A 70 4.05 -6.45 -5.25
C ALA A 70 2.54 -6.63 -5.12
N ALA A 71 1.81 -6.55 -6.23
CA ALA A 71 0.37 -6.76 -6.21
C ALA A 71 0.03 -8.19 -5.81
N ASP A 72 0.77 -9.15 -6.33
CA ASP A 72 0.57 -10.56 -5.99
C ASP A 72 0.80 -10.81 -4.51
N LEU A 73 1.90 -10.29 -3.98
CA LEU A 73 2.21 -10.48 -2.57
C LEU A 73 1.21 -9.75 -1.67
N ALA A 74 0.76 -8.58 -2.08
CA ALA A 74 -0.27 -7.86 -1.33
C ALA A 74 -1.57 -8.64 -1.30
N HIS A 75 -1.93 -9.24 -2.42
CA HIS A 75 -3.14 -10.05 -2.50
C HIS A 75 -3.05 -11.25 -1.55
N SER A 76 -1.92 -11.94 -1.56
CA SER A 76 -1.72 -13.07 -0.65
C SER A 76 -1.81 -12.64 0.80
N LYS A 77 -1.23 -11.48 1.12
CA LYS A 77 -1.29 -10.98 2.49
C LYS A 77 -2.71 -10.61 2.89
N ILE A 78 -3.47 -10.03 1.98
CA ILE A 78 -4.86 -9.70 2.27
C ILE A 78 -5.69 -10.96 2.54
N ILE A 79 -5.46 -12.02 1.76
CA ILE A 79 -6.15 -13.29 2.01
C ILE A 79 -5.84 -13.78 3.42
N GLU A 80 -4.58 -13.70 3.82
CA GLU A 80 -4.15 -14.12 5.14
C GLU A 80 -4.85 -13.29 6.22
N LEU A 81 -4.89 -11.96 6.04
CA LEU A 81 -5.52 -11.09 7.01
C LEU A 81 -7.03 -11.31 7.10
N ARG A 82 -7.67 -11.55 5.96
CA ARG A 82 -9.10 -11.81 5.95
C ARG A 82 -9.42 -13.12 6.65
N ASN A 83 -8.59 -14.12 6.46
CA ASN A 83 -8.79 -15.40 7.13
C ASN A 83 -8.62 -15.26 8.64
N ALA A 84 -7.69 -14.45 9.08
CA ALA A 84 -7.51 -14.19 10.50
C ALA A 84 -8.71 -13.45 11.08
N ASP A 85 -9.27 -12.51 10.31
CA ASP A 85 -10.44 -11.75 10.77
C ASP A 85 -11.69 -12.63 10.89
N MET A 86 -11.74 -13.72 10.14
CA MET A 86 -12.91 -14.59 10.16
C MET A 86 -12.92 -15.50 11.37
N ASP A 87 -11.83 -15.62 12.05
CA ASP A 87 -11.76 -16.41 13.27
C ASP A 87 -12.22 -15.61 14.46
#